data_57be33fd0b6811ab10521bdf4a3635d8
#
_entry.id   57be33fd0b6811ab10521bdf4a3635d8
#
_cell.length_a   1.000
_cell.length_b   1.000
_cell.length_c   1.000
_cell.angle_alpha   90.00
_cell.angle_beta   90.00
_cell.angle_gamma   90.00
#
_symmetry.space_group_name_H-M   'P 1'
#
loop_
_entity.id
_entity.type
_entity.pdbx_description
1 polymer ?
#
loop_
_entity_poly.entity_id
_entity_poly.type
_entity_poly.pdbx_seq_one_letter_code
_entity_poly.pdbx_strand_id
1 'polypeptide(L)'
;PLVKVHAGDGEISEERLWELNEVQYQAMDMITGTMCPELGGSPDLYDMVGFNYYYNNQWDHFNQTLPWYDTENRLAPLSKLLREGYKRYNKPVILSETGHFKEDRPRWMEEVTLECDRAISMGVDLRGICIYPVIDRPDWDNLDYYSTCGLWDLDENKNRIPYNPVIHSVRKCIQLMETRIPIEVWKAVVRN
;
A
#
# COMPACT_ATOMS: atom_id res chain seq x y z
N PRO A 1 6.10 -4.21 2.76
CA PRO A 1 5.15 -3.95 1.67
C PRO A 1 4.24 -5.14 1.45
N LEU A 2 3.07 -4.91 0.79
CA LEU A 2 2.30 -5.97 0.16
C LEU A 2 2.85 -6.16 -1.25
N VAL A 3 3.26 -7.37 -1.57
CA VAL A 3 3.78 -7.72 -2.89
C VAL A 3 3.08 -8.97 -3.43
N LYS A 4 3.13 -9.16 -4.73
CA LYS A 4 2.66 -10.40 -5.35
C LYS A 4 3.60 -10.82 -6.48
N VAL A 5 4.13 -12.03 -6.35
CA VAL A 5 4.86 -12.70 -7.41
C VAL A 5 3.89 -13.62 -8.15
N HIS A 6 3.84 -13.48 -9.47
CA HIS A 6 3.00 -14.26 -10.36
C HIS A 6 3.83 -15.27 -11.14
N ALA A 7 3.19 -16.34 -11.60
CA ALA A 7 3.79 -17.18 -12.62
C ALA A 7 3.86 -16.37 -13.93
N GLY A 8 5.05 -16.25 -14.53
CA GLY A 8 5.25 -15.69 -15.86
C GLY A 8 5.18 -16.78 -16.94
N ASP A 9 5.64 -16.42 -18.14
CA ASP A 9 5.73 -17.34 -19.27
C ASP A 9 6.88 -18.36 -19.09
N GLY A 10 6.72 -19.28 -18.16
CA GLY A 10 7.72 -20.29 -17.87
C GLY A 10 7.29 -21.23 -16.76
N GLU A 11 8.03 -22.33 -16.60
CA GLU A 11 7.74 -23.30 -15.56
C GLU A 11 8.25 -22.82 -14.21
N ILE A 12 7.35 -22.72 -13.24
CA ILE A 12 7.64 -22.55 -11.82
C ILE A 12 6.71 -23.47 -11.03
N SER A 13 7.24 -24.18 -10.03
CA SER A 13 6.40 -24.99 -9.16
C SER A 13 5.52 -24.13 -8.27
N GLU A 14 4.32 -24.62 -7.93
CA GLU A 14 3.42 -23.95 -6.99
C GLU A 14 4.10 -23.70 -5.63
N GLU A 15 4.90 -24.66 -5.15
CA GLU A 15 5.67 -24.54 -3.91
C GLU A 15 6.66 -23.36 -3.98
N ARG A 16 7.42 -23.26 -5.09
CA ARG A 16 8.37 -22.17 -5.25
C ARG A 16 7.67 -20.81 -5.37
N LEU A 17 6.56 -20.73 -6.09
CA LEU A 17 5.77 -19.52 -6.21
C LEU A 17 5.18 -19.11 -4.86
N TRP A 18 4.74 -20.07 -4.05
CA TRP A 18 4.28 -19.83 -2.70
C TRP A 18 5.41 -19.28 -1.82
N GLU A 19 6.59 -19.89 -1.81
CA GLU A 19 7.75 -19.40 -1.05
C GLU A 19 8.08 -17.94 -1.39
N LEU A 20 8.11 -17.59 -2.68
CA LEU A 20 8.39 -16.22 -3.12
C LEU A 20 7.36 -15.21 -2.58
N ASN A 21 6.11 -15.61 -2.42
CA ASN A 21 5.07 -14.78 -1.86
C ASN A 21 5.11 -14.70 -0.33
N GLU A 22 5.63 -15.73 0.36
CA GLU A 22 5.71 -15.76 1.81
C GLU A 22 6.85 -14.90 2.39
N VAL A 23 7.92 -14.68 1.64
CA VAL A 23 9.09 -13.90 2.09
C VAL A 23 8.72 -12.52 2.62
N GLN A 24 7.70 -11.88 2.04
CA GLN A 24 7.25 -10.54 2.46
C GLN A 24 6.77 -10.48 3.92
N TYR A 25 6.36 -11.59 4.49
CA TYR A 25 5.78 -11.66 5.84
C TYR A 25 6.80 -11.97 6.93
N GLN A 26 8.01 -12.44 6.59
CA GLN A 26 8.99 -12.94 7.55
C GLN A 26 9.27 -11.98 8.72
N ALA A 27 9.51 -10.70 8.43
CA ALA A 27 9.82 -9.72 9.48
C ALA A 27 8.64 -9.53 10.45
N MET A 28 7.41 -9.46 9.92
CA MET A 28 6.22 -9.35 10.75
C MET A 28 5.93 -10.65 11.50
N ASP A 29 6.17 -11.80 10.89
CA ASP A 29 6.01 -13.11 11.52
C ASP A 29 6.97 -13.29 12.70
N MET A 30 8.17 -12.73 12.65
CA MET A 30 9.09 -12.69 13.80
C MET A 30 8.56 -11.77 14.91
N ILE A 31 8.05 -10.58 14.56
CA ILE A 31 7.46 -9.64 15.53
C ILE A 31 6.24 -10.25 16.20
N THR A 32 5.43 -10.99 15.47
CA THR A 32 4.21 -11.63 15.99
C THR A 32 4.48 -12.95 16.72
N GLY A 33 5.69 -13.46 16.68
CA GLY A 33 6.08 -14.75 17.27
C GLY A 33 5.61 -15.97 16.47
N THR A 34 5.07 -15.78 15.26
CA THR A 34 4.69 -16.88 14.37
C THR A 34 5.93 -17.58 13.78
N MET A 35 7.01 -16.81 13.58
CA MET A 35 8.32 -17.29 13.16
C MET A 35 9.35 -16.96 14.25
N CYS A 36 10.27 -17.88 14.55
CA CYS A 36 11.34 -17.71 15.54
C CYS A 36 10.82 -17.20 16.92
N PRO A 37 9.86 -17.89 17.55
CA PRO A 37 9.24 -17.44 18.81
C PRO A 37 10.24 -17.22 19.94
N GLU A 38 11.42 -17.85 19.88
CA GLU A 38 12.53 -17.66 20.81
C GLU A 38 13.07 -16.23 20.83
N LEU A 39 12.78 -15.42 19.80
CA LEU A 39 13.12 -13.97 19.76
C LEU A 39 12.18 -13.12 20.60
N GLY A 40 11.13 -13.70 21.18
CA GLY A 40 10.19 -13.01 22.08
C GLY A 40 9.10 -12.22 21.37
N GLY A 41 8.87 -12.45 20.08
CA GLY A 41 7.73 -11.89 19.33
C GLY A 41 6.39 -12.35 19.93
N SER A 42 5.38 -11.48 19.92
CA SER A 42 4.04 -11.78 20.43
C SER A 42 2.97 -10.91 19.75
N PRO A 43 1.74 -11.41 19.59
CA PRO A 43 0.61 -10.59 19.12
C PRO A 43 0.25 -9.43 20.07
N ASP A 44 0.73 -9.45 21.30
CA ASP A 44 0.47 -8.40 22.30
C ASP A 44 1.43 -7.20 22.16
N LEU A 45 2.45 -7.30 21.30
CA LEU A 45 3.44 -6.24 21.09
C LEU A 45 2.99 -5.16 20.08
N TYR A 46 1.86 -5.34 19.43
CA TYR A 46 1.37 -4.40 18.41
C TYR A 46 -0.17 -4.36 18.37
N ASP A 47 -0.70 -3.19 18.06
CA ASP A 47 -2.15 -2.95 18.00
C ASP A 47 -2.69 -2.97 16.57
N MET A 48 -1.84 -2.72 15.58
CA MET A 48 -2.21 -2.55 14.18
C MET A 48 -1.08 -2.98 13.26
N VAL A 49 -1.42 -3.41 12.05
CA VAL A 49 -0.45 -3.76 11.00
C VAL A 49 -0.52 -2.74 9.87
N GLY A 50 0.62 -2.16 9.51
CA GLY A 50 0.75 -1.26 8.37
C GLY A 50 1.32 -1.98 7.15
N PHE A 51 0.67 -1.80 5.99
CA PHE A 51 1.15 -2.30 4.71
C PHE A 51 1.41 -1.17 3.74
N ASN A 52 2.57 -1.18 3.09
CA ASN A 52 2.87 -0.30 1.97
C ASN A 52 2.47 -0.98 0.66
N TYR A 53 1.89 -0.24 -0.28
CA TYR A 53 1.57 -0.75 -1.59
C TYR A 53 1.74 0.32 -2.67
N TYR A 54 2.45 -0.03 -3.73
CA TYR A 54 2.75 0.84 -4.86
C TYR A 54 2.47 0.15 -6.20
N TYR A 55 2.43 0.92 -7.24
CA TYR A 55 2.17 0.50 -8.62
C TYR A 55 3.10 -0.58 -9.15
N ASN A 56 4.28 -0.74 -8.57
CA ASN A 56 5.31 -1.71 -8.94
C ASN A 56 5.46 -2.87 -7.94
N ASN A 57 4.47 -3.09 -7.09
CA ASN A 57 4.51 -4.16 -6.08
C ASN A 57 4.05 -5.54 -6.58
N GLN A 58 3.81 -5.67 -7.88
CA GLN A 58 3.48 -6.96 -8.49
C GLN A 58 4.38 -7.23 -9.69
N TRP A 59 4.97 -8.40 -9.74
CA TRP A 59 5.87 -8.83 -10.81
C TRP A 59 5.77 -10.33 -11.07
N ASP A 60 6.30 -10.80 -12.18
CA ASP A 60 6.42 -12.21 -12.45
C ASP A 60 7.66 -12.82 -11.76
N HIS A 61 7.79 -14.15 -11.81
CA HIS A 61 8.92 -14.86 -11.20
C HIS A 61 10.27 -14.61 -11.90
N PHE A 62 10.30 -13.87 -13.00
CA PHE A 62 11.51 -13.34 -13.64
C PHE A 62 11.87 -11.92 -13.20
N ASN A 63 11.14 -11.37 -12.20
CA ASN A 63 11.27 -10.00 -11.72
C ASN A 63 10.84 -8.92 -12.74
N GLN A 64 10.00 -9.25 -13.69
CA GLN A 64 9.41 -8.27 -14.59
C GLN A 64 8.16 -7.68 -13.95
N THR A 65 8.20 -6.37 -13.67
CA THR A 65 7.06 -5.66 -13.07
C THR A 65 5.86 -5.69 -14.00
N LEU A 66 4.72 -6.11 -13.47
CA LEU A 66 3.45 -6.05 -14.17
C LEU A 66 2.91 -4.61 -14.15
N PRO A 67 2.42 -4.09 -15.29
CA PRO A 67 1.84 -2.75 -15.31
C PRO A 67 0.62 -2.67 -14.39
N TRP A 68 0.54 -1.67 -13.54
CA TRP A 68 -0.58 -1.48 -12.61
C TRP A 68 -1.94 -1.25 -13.32
N TYR A 69 -1.91 -0.82 -14.58
CA TYR A 69 -3.07 -0.67 -15.46
C TYR A 69 -3.27 -1.89 -16.39
N ASP A 70 -2.84 -3.07 -15.96
CA ASP A 70 -2.90 -4.29 -16.77
C ASP A 70 -4.33 -4.65 -17.19
N THR A 71 -4.57 -4.70 -18.48
CA THR A 71 -5.88 -5.02 -19.07
C THR A 71 -6.13 -6.52 -19.19
N GLU A 72 -5.12 -7.34 -18.98
CA GLU A 72 -5.19 -8.81 -19.04
C GLU A 72 -5.62 -9.45 -17.73
N ASN A 73 -5.92 -8.63 -16.71
CA ASN A 73 -6.33 -9.06 -15.36
C ASN A 73 -5.32 -10.02 -14.68
N ARG A 74 -4.03 -9.85 -14.95
CA ARG A 74 -2.97 -10.65 -14.33
C ARG A 74 -2.71 -10.24 -12.88
N LEU A 75 -3.03 -9.00 -12.53
CA LEU A 75 -2.80 -8.45 -11.19
C LEU A 75 -3.75 -9.06 -10.16
N ALA A 76 -3.22 -9.36 -8.98
CA ALA A 76 -4.04 -9.62 -7.82
C ALA A 76 -4.65 -8.30 -7.32
N PRO A 77 -5.97 -8.20 -7.09
CA PRO A 77 -6.58 -6.99 -6.52
C PRO A 77 -5.99 -6.66 -5.15
N LEU A 78 -5.67 -5.38 -4.89
CA LEU A 78 -5.15 -4.94 -3.60
C LEU A 78 -6.09 -5.35 -2.44
N SER A 79 -7.40 -5.35 -2.66
CA SER A 79 -8.40 -5.79 -1.69
C SER A 79 -8.18 -7.24 -1.21
N LYS A 80 -7.74 -8.13 -2.12
CA LYS A 80 -7.39 -9.52 -1.76
C LYS A 80 -6.10 -9.57 -0.96
N LEU A 81 -5.07 -8.81 -1.37
CA LEU A 81 -3.79 -8.76 -0.65
C LEU A 81 -3.97 -8.20 0.78
N LEU A 82 -4.75 -7.14 0.95
CA LEU A 82 -5.11 -6.60 2.26
C LEU A 82 -5.86 -7.63 3.12
N ARG A 83 -6.78 -8.38 2.52
CA ARG A 83 -7.52 -9.45 3.22
C ARG A 83 -6.62 -10.61 3.62
N GLU A 84 -5.65 -11.00 2.81
CA GLU A 84 -4.64 -12.02 3.13
C GLU A 84 -3.82 -11.59 4.34
N GLY A 85 -3.27 -10.36 4.34
CA GLY A 85 -2.54 -9.80 5.47
C GLY A 85 -3.40 -9.67 6.74
N TYR A 86 -4.64 -9.20 6.61
CA TYR A 86 -5.58 -9.10 7.72
C TYR A 86 -5.87 -10.47 8.36
N LYS A 87 -6.12 -11.51 7.55
CA LYS A 87 -6.35 -12.87 8.04
C LYS A 87 -5.12 -13.46 8.74
N ARG A 88 -3.93 -13.13 8.26
CA ARG A 88 -2.67 -13.64 8.83
C ARG A 88 -2.43 -13.11 10.24
N TYR A 89 -2.64 -11.84 10.46
CA TYR A 89 -2.30 -11.18 11.73
C TYR A 89 -3.49 -10.94 12.65
N ASN A 90 -4.70 -10.97 12.13
CA ASN A 90 -5.96 -10.75 12.87
C ASN A 90 -5.94 -9.47 13.73
N LYS A 91 -5.38 -8.40 13.20
CA LYS A 91 -5.29 -7.06 13.81
C LYS A 91 -5.80 -6.01 12.81
N PRO A 92 -6.28 -4.86 13.28
CA PRO A 92 -6.63 -3.75 12.40
C PRO A 92 -5.49 -3.45 11.41
N VAL A 93 -5.84 -3.03 10.21
CA VAL A 93 -4.89 -2.78 9.11
C VAL A 93 -4.94 -1.31 8.72
N ILE A 94 -3.80 -0.75 8.37
CA ILE A 94 -3.69 0.54 7.69
C ILE A 94 -2.87 0.34 6.40
N LEU A 95 -3.30 0.95 5.30
CA LEU A 95 -2.43 1.15 4.16
C LEU A 95 -1.48 2.30 4.52
N SER A 96 -0.30 1.93 5.04
CA SER A 96 0.63 2.86 5.69
C SER A 96 1.41 3.72 4.70
N GLU A 97 1.45 3.32 3.43
CA GLU A 97 2.15 4.07 2.42
C GLU A 97 1.65 3.71 1.02
N THR A 98 1.28 4.72 0.24
CA THR A 98 0.94 4.58 -1.19
C THR A 98 1.10 5.91 -1.92
N GLY A 99 1.40 5.85 -3.21
CA GLY A 99 1.51 7.00 -4.09
C GLY A 99 1.95 6.60 -5.49
N HIS A 100 1.93 7.57 -6.40
CA HIS A 100 2.37 7.40 -7.79
C HIS A 100 3.09 8.67 -8.27
N PHE A 101 3.58 8.63 -9.48
CA PHE A 101 4.32 9.72 -10.10
C PHE A 101 3.49 10.43 -11.17
N LYS A 102 3.81 11.69 -11.41
CA LYS A 102 3.33 12.51 -12.53
C LYS A 102 1.79 12.50 -12.66
N GLU A 103 1.30 12.30 -13.86
CA GLU A 103 -0.11 12.37 -14.22
C GLU A 103 -0.92 11.17 -13.72
N ASP A 104 -0.28 10.07 -13.34
CA ASP A 104 -0.96 8.88 -12.84
C ASP A 104 -1.38 8.98 -11.38
N ARG A 105 -0.87 9.98 -10.62
CA ARG A 105 -1.20 10.21 -9.21
C ARG A 105 -2.70 10.23 -8.91
N PRO A 106 -3.54 10.99 -9.66
CA PRO A 106 -4.98 11.04 -9.39
C PRO A 106 -5.67 9.69 -9.56
N ARG A 107 -5.42 9.03 -10.69
CA ARG A 107 -6.02 7.75 -11.03
C ARG A 107 -5.59 6.65 -10.04
N TRP A 108 -4.30 6.61 -9.70
CA TRP A 108 -3.78 5.68 -8.70
C TRP A 108 -4.51 5.80 -7.36
N MET A 109 -4.69 7.04 -6.87
CA MET A 109 -5.38 7.28 -5.60
C MET A 109 -6.83 6.81 -5.64
N GLU A 110 -7.54 7.05 -6.74
CA GLU A 110 -8.92 6.60 -6.90
C GLU A 110 -9.00 5.06 -6.93
N GLU A 111 -8.13 4.38 -7.69
CA GLU A 111 -8.10 2.92 -7.79
C GLU A 111 -7.74 2.27 -6.46
N VAL A 112 -6.70 2.74 -5.77
CA VAL A 112 -6.31 2.24 -4.45
C VAL A 112 -7.43 2.41 -3.44
N THR A 113 -8.11 3.55 -3.45
CA THR A 113 -9.23 3.81 -2.52
C THR A 113 -10.40 2.88 -2.79
N LEU A 114 -10.75 2.63 -4.04
CA LEU A 114 -11.80 1.67 -4.39
C LEU A 114 -11.44 0.23 -3.97
N GLU A 115 -10.18 -0.16 -4.09
CA GLU A 115 -9.72 -1.46 -3.60
C GLU A 115 -9.75 -1.54 -2.06
N CYS A 116 -9.44 -0.44 -1.36
CA CYS A 116 -9.59 -0.35 0.09
C CYS A 116 -11.07 -0.46 0.52
N ASP A 117 -12.00 0.20 -0.19
CA ASP A 117 -13.43 0.07 0.04
C ASP A 117 -13.91 -1.39 -0.17
N ARG A 118 -13.42 -2.07 -1.22
CA ARG A 118 -13.69 -3.49 -1.43
C ARG A 118 -13.15 -4.35 -0.31
N ALA A 119 -11.94 -4.06 0.19
CA ALA A 119 -11.35 -4.80 1.32
C ALA A 119 -12.23 -4.68 2.57
N ILE A 120 -12.73 -3.48 2.89
CA ILE A 120 -13.69 -3.26 3.99
C ILE A 120 -14.96 -4.09 3.76
N SER A 121 -15.49 -4.08 2.53
CA SER A 121 -16.67 -4.88 2.17
C SER A 121 -16.42 -6.40 2.29
N MET A 122 -15.16 -6.84 2.22
CA MET A 122 -14.73 -8.22 2.44
C MET A 122 -14.46 -8.54 3.93
N GLY A 123 -14.73 -7.60 4.84
CA GLY A 123 -14.57 -7.76 6.29
C GLY A 123 -13.19 -7.42 6.84
N VAL A 124 -12.36 -6.72 6.09
CA VAL A 124 -11.07 -6.20 6.59
C VAL A 124 -11.33 -5.00 7.50
N ASP A 125 -10.78 -5.02 8.71
CA ASP A 125 -10.78 -3.87 9.62
C ASP A 125 -9.70 -2.87 9.18
N LEU A 126 -9.97 -2.16 8.07
CA LEU A 126 -9.07 -1.15 7.52
C LEU A 126 -9.34 0.21 8.18
N ARG A 127 -8.31 0.82 8.75
CA ARG A 127 -8.40 2.05 9.56
C ARG A 127 -7.97 3.32 8.83
N GLY A 128 -7.29 3.20 7.69
CA GLY A 128 -6.87 4.39 6.94
C GLY A 128 -5.97 4.09 5.76
N ILE A 129 -5.71 5.15 5.00
CA ILE A 129 -4.79 5.20 3.86
C ILE A 129 -3.85 6.38 4.06
N CYS A 130 -2.53 6.12 4.08
CA CYS A 130 -1.52 7.16 4.15
C CYS A 130 -0.94 7.43 2.76
N ILE A 131 -0.97 8.68 2.35
CA ILE A 131 -0.39 9.11 1.08
C ILE A 131 1.09 9.47 1.29
N TYR A 132 1.97 8.97 0.43
CA TYR A 132 3.37 9.30 0.42
C TYR A 132 3.87 9.59 -1.01
N PRO A 133 4.65 10.68 -1.17
CA PRO A 133 4.84 11.78 -0.24
C PRO A 133 3.75 12.86 -0.37
N VAL A 134 3.70 13.78 0.59
CA VAL A 134 2.79 14.94 0.52
C VAL A 134 3.36 16.05 -0.38
N ILE A 135 4.68 16.19 -0.42
CA ILE A 135 5.41 17.19 -1.21
C ILE A 135 6.43 16.43 -2.06
N ASP A 136 6.68 16.88 -3.28
CA ASP A 136 7.74 16.37 -4.12
C ASP A 136 9.07 16.27 -3.36
N ARG A 137 9.79 15.22 -3.61
CA ARG A 137 11.03 14.91 -2.91
C ARG A 137 12.18 14.62 -3.88
N PRO A 138 13.42 14.73 -3.43
CA PRO A 138 14.56 14.19 -4.17
C PRO A 138 14.37 12.68 -4.38
N ASP A 139 14.85 12.18 -5.48
CA ASP A 139 14.94 10.76 -5.73
C ASP A 139 15.91 10.10 -4.74
N TRP A 140 15.71 8.82 -4.42
CA TRP A 140 16.55 8.10 -3.47
C TRP A 140 17.94 7.82 -4.02
N ASP A 141 18.05 7.58 -5.33
CA ASP A 141 19.29 7.22 -6.01
C ASP A 141 19.99 8.43 -6.64
N ASN A 142 19.24 9.53 -6.87
CA ASN A 142 19.75 10.77 -7.43
C ASN A 142 19.14 11.98 -6.74
N LEU A 143 19.84 12.52 -5.74
CA LEU A 143 19.35 13.64 -4.92
C LEU A 143 19.21 14.96 -5.67
N ASP A 144 19.81 15.10 -6.84
CA ASP A 144 19.68 16.29 -7.70
C ASP A 144 18.40 16.26 -8.55
N TYR A 145 17.79 15.08 -8.68
CA TYR A 145 16.52 14.90 -9.37
C TYR A 145 15.35 14.90 -8.38
N TYR A 146 14.35 15.74 -8.64
CA TYR A 146 13.12 15.79 -7.85
C TYR A 146 11.98 15.05 -8.56
N SER A 147 11.47 14.02 -7.92
CA SER A 147 10.34 13.25 -8.42
C SER A 147 9.04 13.99 -8.19
N THR A 148 8.24 14.18 -9.24
CA THR A 148 6.88 14.71 -9.16
C THR A 148 5.93 13.61 -8.65
N CYS A 149 5.74 13.56 -7.34
CA CYS A 149 5.00 12.47 -6.66
C CYS A 149 4.13 12.97 -5.49
N GLY A 150 4.23 14.24 -5.13
CA GLY A 150 3.49 14.82 -4.01
C GLY A 150 2.07 15.27 -4.36
N LEU A 151 1.35 15.76 -3.36
CA LEU A 151 0.14 16.58 -3.53
C LEU A 151 0.53 18.00 -3.95
N TRP A 152 1.73 18.42 -3.59
CA TRP A 152 2.39 19.65 -4.00
C TRP A 152 3.63 19.34 -4.81
N ASP A 153 3.65 19.86 -6.02
CA ASP A 153 4.85 19.94 -6.84
C ASP A 153 5.80 21.01 -6.28
N LEU A 154 7.07 20.95 -6.63
CA LEU A 154 8.05 21.99 -6.33
C LEU A 154 8.46 22.71 -7.60
N ASP A 155 8.46 24.06 -7.56
CA ASP A 155 9.06 24.87 -8.61
C ASP A 155 10.61 24.90 -8.51
N GLU A 156 11.26 25.60 -9.41
CA GLU A 156 12.72 25.76 -9.44
C GLU A 156 13.29 26.39 -8.15
N ASN A 157 12.49 27.21 -7.45
CA ASN A 157 12.83 27.85 -6.19
C ASN A 157 12.39 27.04 -4.97
N LYS A 158 11.90 25.81 -5.16
CA LYS A 158 11.37 24.93 -4.11
C LYS A 158 10.09 25.47 -3.44
N ASN A 159 9.38 26.38 -4.10
CA ASN A 159 8.04 26.75 -3.64
C ASN A 159 7.04 25.63 -3.94
N ARG A 160 6.11 25.46 -3.03
CA ARG A 160 5.07 24.43 -3.14
C ARG A 160 3.94 24.88 -4.04
N ILE A 161 3.69 24.15 -5.12
CA ILE A 161 2.62 24.41 -6.08
C ILE A 161 1.62 23.25 -5.96
N PRO A 162 0.34 23.53 -5.59
CA PRO A 162 -0.65 22.45 -5.46
C PRO A 162 -0.91 21.78 -6.81
N TYR A 163 -0.77 20.47 -6.88
CA TYR A 163 -1.18 19.69 -8.05
C TYR A 163 -2.68 19.39 -7.95
N ASN A 164 -3.49 20.30 -8.45
CA ASN A 164 -4.95 20.29 -8.30
C ASN A 164 -5.62 18.97 -8.72
N PRO A 165 -5.19 18.25 -9.81
CA PRO A 165 -5.81 16.97 -10.16
C PRO A 165 -5.76 15.96 -9.04
N VAL A 166 -4.58 15.74 -8.41
CA VAL A 166 -4.45 14.76 -7.32
C VAL A 166 -5.17 15.22 -6.06
N ILE A 167 -5.14 16.52 -5.74
CA ILE A 167 -5.87 17.08 -4.60
C ILE A 167 -7.37 16.87 -4.75
N HIS A 168 -7.90 17.02 -5.96
CA HIS A 168 -9.31 16.75 -6.23
C HIS A 168 -9.67 15.26 -6.05
N SER A 169 -8.85 14.36 -6.58
CA SER A 169 -9.03 12.91 -6.37
C SER A 169 -8.96 12.54 -4.90
N VAL A 170 -7.97 13.06 -4.16
CA VAL A 170 -7.83 12.79 -2.71
C VAL A 170 -9.06 13.26 -1.94
N ARG A 171 -9.64 14.43 -2.27
CA ARG A 171 -10.88 14.87 -1.62
C ARG A 171 -12.05 13.93 -1.85
N LYS A 172 -12.20 13.39 -3.07
CA LYS A 172 -13.21 12.36 -3.36
C LYS A 172 -12.93 11.06 -2.57
N CYS A 173 -11.67 10.65 -2.49
CA CYS A 173 -11.25 9.49 -1.72
C CYS A 173 -11.59 9.65 -0.23
N ILE A 174 -11.33 10.82 0.35
CA ILE A 174 -11.69 11.13 1.74
C ILE A 174 -13.21 11.03 1.92
N GLN A 175 -14.01 11.64 1.06
CA GLN A 175 -15.48 11.57 1.14
C GLN A 175 -16.00 10.13 1.10
N LEU A 176 -15.43 9.27 0.24
CA LEU A 176 -15.79 7.86 0.20
C LEU A 176 -15.41 7.16 1.51
N MET A 177 -14.18 7.34 1.98
CA MET A 177 -13.67 6.63 3.17
C MET A 177 -14.33 7.10 4.47
N GLU A 178 -14.73 8.35 4.59
CA GLU A 178 -15.50 8.88 5.74
C GLU A 178 -16.85 8.18 5.93
N THR A 179 -17.45 7.66 4.87
CA THR A 179 -18.68 6.87 4.96
C THR A 179 -18.43 5.44 5.44
N ARG A 180 -17.19 4.96 5.37
CA ARG A 180 -16.80 3.57 5.64
C ARG A 180 -16.07 3.39 6.95
N ILE A 181 -15.27 4.37 7.35
CA ILE A 181 -14.47 4.35 8.58
C ILE A 181 -15.12 5.33 9.58
N PRO A 182 -15.61 4.86 10.74
CA PRO A 182 -16.25 5.73 11.72
C PRO A 182 -15.32 6.85 12.19
N ILE A 183 -15.83 8.09 12.21
CA ILE A 183 -15.09 9.32 12.62
C ILE A 183 -14.49 9.18 14.04
N GLU A 184 -15.05 8.36 14.90
CA GLU A 184 -14.58 8.13 16.26
C GLU A 184 -13.16 7.53 16.28
N VAL A 185 -12.78 6.76 15.27
CA VAL A 185 -11.42 6.22 15.10
C VAL A 185 -10.42 7.34 14.86
N TRP A 186 -10.81 8.39 14.14
CA TRP A 186 -9.95 9.55 13.86
C TRP A 186 -9.73 10.44 15.08
N LYS A 187 -10.71 10.55 15.97
CA LYS A 187 -10.62 11.38 17.18
C LYS A 187 -9.69 10.79 18.24
N ALA A 188 -9.49 9.48 18.24
CA ALA A 188 -8.58 8.81 19.17
C ALA A 188 -7.10 9.05 18.86
N VAL A 189 -6.78 9.24 17.57
CA VAL A 189 -5.38 9.43 17.10
C VAL A 189 -4.90 10.88 17.25
N VAL A 190 -5.82 11.85 17.28
CA VAL A 190 -5.48 13.30 17.34
C VAL A 190 -5.44 13.84 18.78
N ARG A 191 -5.78 13.04 19.80
CA ARG A 191 -5.91 13.49 21.20
C ARG A 191 -4.79 13.07 22.16
N ASN A 192 -3.72 12.43 21.65
CA ASN A 192 -2.55 12.11 22.47
C ASN A 192 -1.32 12.87 21.88
#